data_7f07580c26c4f006ef210e355729d15d
#
_entry.id   7f07580c26c4f006ef210e355729d15d
#
_cell.length_a   1.000
_cell.length_b   1.000
_cell.length_c   1.000
_cell.angle_alpha   90.00
_cell.angle_beta   90.00
_cell.angle_gamma   90.00
#
_symmetry.space_group_name_H-M   'P 1'
#
loop_
_entity.id
_entity.type
_entity.pdbx_description
1 polymer ?
#
loop_
_entity_poly.entity_id
_entity_poly.type
_entity_poly.pdbx_seq_one_letter_code
_entity_poly.pdbx_strand_id
1 'polypeptide(L)'
;MTLYKLSRAGLGFSILSIIAGAVVRATGSGDGCGSSWPSCNGQLIPSLNSASEQIEFSHRAISGLLLVITLIIFLKSFSSSVTPPQKRIINYLTFFVLFEALIGAVIVLYEWVGMNSSTPRIAAVPLHLVNTFGLLAMYAILFKVSKNPEIQISDCIDRNFKIATGLFILAGATGSITALADVLFPSESFISGLIEDFDSTSALLTRLRITHPLASTLLSIFLFSESNRFKKQYGIKTFEIKVLVILGVGLGVLNVLSNINILLSIIHLLTADLLWITYIYKTLEKSTKVLEIPNNSSID
;
A
#
# COMPACT_ATOMS: atom_id res chain seq x y z
N MET A 1 14.39 6.06 -21.90
CA MET A 1 14.28 6.45 -20.45
C MET A 1 15.21 5.59 -19.62
N THR A 2 15.84 6.14 -18.57
CA THR A 2 16.67 5.38 -17.61
C THR A 2 15.78 4.57 -16.67
N LEU A 3 16.33 3.48 -16.09
CA LEU A 3 15.61 2.66 -15.11
C LEU A 3 15.13 3.51 -13.90
N TYR A 4 15.96 4.46 -13.47
CA TYR A 4 15.62 5.45 -12.45
C TYR A 4 14.37 6.28 -12.77
N LYS A 5 14.25 6.80 -14.01
CA LYS A 5 13.07 7.59 -14.42
C LYS A 5 11.81 6.73 -14.50
N LEU A 6 11.94 5.49 -14.99
CA LEU A 6 10.83 4.55 -15.09
C LEU A 6 10.34 4.12 -13.69
N SER A 7 11.26 3.78 -12.77
CA SER A 7 10.87 3.38 -11.41
C SER A 7 10.24 4.54 -10.62
N ARG A 8 10.71 5.79 -10.83
CA ARG A 8 10.07 6.98 -10.25
C ARG A 8 8.65 7.19 -10.77
N ALA A 9 8.47 7.07 -12.09
CA ALA A 9 7.14 7.18 -12.70
C ALA A 9 6.22 6.07 -12.19
N GLY A 10 6.69 4.81 -12.17
CA GLY A 10 5.93 3.69 -11.66
C GLY A 10 5.52 3.85 -10.19
N LEU A 11 6.41 4.35 -9.32
CA LEU A 11 6.08 4.66 -7.93
C LEU A 11 4.97 5.73 -7.82
N GLY A 12 5.05 6.78 -8.64
CA GLY A 12 4.00 7.81 -8.68
C GLY A 12 2.65 7.27 -9.18
N PHE A 13 2.66 6.47 -10.26
CA PHE A 13 1.44 5.85 -10.77
C PHE A 13 0.87 4.79 -9.84
N SER A 14 1.69 4.07 -9.06
CA SER A 14 1.17 3.14 -8.05
C SER A 14 0.43 3.88 -6.94
N ILE A 15 0.96 5.00 -6.43
CA ILE A 15 0.24 5.84 -5.45
C ILE A 15 -1.07 6.37 -6.05
N LEU A 16 -1.06 6.86 -7.28
CA LEU A 16 -2.28 7.32 -7.96
C LEU A 16 -3.32 6.20 -8.13
N SER A 17 -2.87 4.98 -8.47
CA SER A 17 -3.74 3.80 -8.59
C SER A 17 -4.38 3.43 -7.26
N ILE A 18 -3.62 3.49 -6.15
CA ILE A 18 -4.11 3.23 -4.79
C ILE A 18 -5.18 4.25 -4.42
N ILE A 19 -4.92 5.54 -4.64
CA ILE A 19 -5.90 6.60 -4.36
C ILE A 19 -7.16 6.40 -5.19
N ALA A 20 -7.03 6.13 -6.49
CA ALA A 20 -8.18 5.88 -7.37
C ALA A 20 -8.99 4.66 -6.92
N GLY A 21 -8.33 3.55 -6.54
CA GLY A 21 -8.99 2.37 -5.97
C GLY A 21 -9.69 2.64 -4.64
N ALA A 22 -9.10 3.48 -3.78
CA ALA A 22 -9.73 3.92 -2.54
C ALA A 22 -11.00 4.74 -2.81
N VAL A 23 -10.98 5.61 -3.83
CA VAL A 23 -12.17 6.36 -4.28
C VAL A 23 -13.24 5.39 -4.80
N VAL A 24 -12.89 4.44 -5.68
CA VAL A 24 -13.84 3.41 -6.18
C VAL A 24 -14.55 2.72 -5.02
N ARG A 25 -13.77 2.26 -4.02
CA ARG A 25 -14.33 1.59 -2.84
C ARG A 25 -15.21 2.51 -2.00
N ALA A 26 -14.72 3.71 -1.68
CA ALA A 26 -15.40 4.64 -0.77
C ALA A 26 -16.69 5.22 -1.35
N THR A 27 -16.79 5.30 -2.69
CA THR A 27 -18.00 5.77 -3.39
C THR A 27 -18.94 4.63 -3.81
N GLY A 28 -18.56 3.37 -3.55
CA GLY A 28 -19.32 2.21 -4.01
C GLY A 28 -19.33 2.04 -5.53
N SER A 29 -18.39 2.68 -6.25
CA SER A 29 -18.39 2.73 -7.73
C SER A 29 -17.77 1.48 -8.40
N GLY A 30 -17.53 0.41 -7.67
CA GLY A 30 -16.84 -0.77 -8.20
C GLY A 30 -17.66 -1.63 -9.16
N ASP A 31 -18.92 -1.31 -9.40
CA ASP A 31 -19.83 -1.93 -10.36
C ASP A 31 -20.18 -1.03 -11.55
N GLY A 32 -19.58 0.16 -11.64
CA GLY A 32 -19.86 1.13 -12.71
C GLY A 32 -19.51 0.64 -14.11
N CYS A 33 -18.51 -0.22 -14.23
CA CYS A 33 -18.09 -0.86 -15.50
C CYS A 33 -18.70 -2.27 -15.70
N GLY A 34 -19.62 -2.69 -14.84
CA GLY A 34 -20.20 -4.04 -14.85
C GLY A 34 -19.15 -5.14 -14.62
N SER A 35 -19.53 -6.39 -14.93
CA SER A 35 -18.68 -7.58 -14.74
C SER A 35 -17.70 -7.85 -15.89
N SER A 36 -17.48 -6.91 -16.80
CA SER A 36 -16.51 -7.04 -17.90
C SER A 36 -15.12 -6.57 -17.50
N TRP A 37 -14.05 -7.32 -17.85
CA TRP A 37 -12.67 -6.95 -17.61
C TRP A 37 -11.80 -7.50 -18.77
N PRO A 38 -10.83 -6.75 -19.30
CA PRO A 38 -10.39 -5.38 -18.90
C PRO A 38 -11.26 -4.24 -19.41
N SER A 39 -12.23 -4.52 -20.26
CA SER A 39 -13.17 -3.53 -20.82
C SER A 39 -14.13 -2.98 -19.75
N CYS A 40 -14.81 -1.87 -20.05
CA CYS A 40 -15.86 -1.29 -19.22
C CYS A 40 -17.18 -1.39 -19.99
N ASN A 41 -18.15 -2.15 -19.46
CA ASN A 41 -19.41 -2.44 -20.15
C ASN A 41 -19.21 -2.97 -21.59
N GLY A 42 -18.17 -3.80 -21.80
CA GLY A 42 -17.83 -4.36 -23.11
C GLY A 42 -17.09 -3.40 -24.05
N GLN A 43 -16.84 -2.15 -23.65
CA GLN A 43 -16.13 -1.12 -24.44
C GLN A 43 -14.74 -0.86 -23.90
N LEU A 44 -13.75 -0.63 -24.79
CA LEU A 44 -12.40 -0.22 -24.38
C LEU A 44 -12.37 1.22 -23.87
N ILE A 45 -13.18 2.08 -24.47
CA ILE A 45 -13.38 3.49 -24.06
C ILE A 45 -14.89 3.62 -23.84
N PRO A 46 -15.35 3.66 -22.58
CA PRO A 46 -16.78 3.74 -22.27
C PRO A 46 -17.34 5.13 -22.55
N SER A 47 -18.66 5.20 -22.60
CA SER A 47 -19.40 6.46 -22.86
C SER A 47 -19.31 7.47 -21.69
N LEU A 48 -18.88 7.02 -20.50
CA LEU A 48 -18.74 7.83 -19.29
C LEU A 48 -20.04 8.54 -18.86
N ASN A 49 -21.18 7.84 -19.02
CA ASN A 49 -22.51 8.40 -18.78
C ASN A 49 -22.85 8.56 -17.29
N SER A 50 -22.17 7.85 -16.41
CA SER A 50 -22.40 7.90 -14.96
C SER A 50 -21.10 8.23 -14.21
N ALA A 51 -21.23 8.84 -13.03
CA ALA A 51 -20.09 9.10 -12.15
C ALA A 51 -19.39 7.79 -11.70
N SER A 52 -20.15 6.74 -11.44
CA SER A 52 -19.65 5.42 -11.06
C SER A 52 -18.77 4.83 -12.16
N GLU A 53 -19.23 4.87 -13.42
CA GLU A 53 -18.47 4.41 -14.58
C GLU A 53 -17.17 5.21 -14.76
N GLN A 54 -17.23 6.54 -14.62
CA GLN A 54 -16.03 7.41 -14.73
C GLN A 54 -15.01 7.10 -13.66
N ILE A 55 -15.42 6.91 -12.42
CA ILE A 55 -14.55 6.63 -11.27
C ILE A 55 -13.87 5.28 -11.46
N GLU A 56 -14.63 4.22 -11.77
CA GLU A 56 -14.07 2.89 -11.94
C GLU A 56 -13.17 2.83 -13.18
N PHE A 57 -13.60 3.38 -14.32
CA PHE A 57 -12.79 3.41 -15.53
C PHE A 57 -11.47 4.17 -15.31
N SER A 58 -11.48 5.29 -14.59
CA SER A 58 -10.27 6.04 -14.26
C SER A 58 -9.26 5.20 -13.47
N HIS A 59 -9.74 4.42 -12.48
CA HIS A 59 -8.88 3.49 -11.74
C HIS A 59 -8.29 2.42 -12.66
N ARG A 60 -9.11 1.80 -13.55
CA ARG A 60 -8.63 0.81 -14.52
C ARG A 60 -7.60 1.39 -15.48
N ALA A 61 -7.81 2.61 -15.98
CA ALA A 61 -6.88 3.28 -16.89
C ALA A 61 -5.53 3.58 -16.21
N ILE A 62 -5.53 4.10 -14.98
CA ILE A 62 -4.31 4.37 -14.20
C ILE A 62 -3.56 3.07 -13.92
N SER A 63 -4.27 2.01 -13.51
CA SER A 63 -3.68 0.68 -13.26
C SER A 63 -3.12 0.06 -14.54
N GLY A 64 -3.79 0.24 -15.69
CA GLY A 64 -3.32 -0.17 -16.99
C GLY A 64 -2.02 0.54 -17.40
N LEU A 65 -1.92 1.84 -17.16
CA LEU A 65 -0.68 2.60 -17.38
C LEU A 65 0.46 2.10 -16.47
N LEU A 66 0.17 1.78 -15.21
CA LEU A 66 1.13 1.18 -14.30
C LEU A 66 1.64 -0.17 -14.82
N LEU A 67 0.75 -1.01 -15.34
CA LEU A 67 1.11 -2.29 -15.95
C LEU A 67 2.03 -2.08 -17.17
N VAL A 68 1.73 -1.11 -18.05
CA VAL A 68 2.59 -0.76 -19.20
C VAL A 68 3.97 -0.29 -18.76
N ILE A 69 4.06 0.58 -17.72
CA ILE A 69 5.34 1.03 -17.16
C ILE A 69 6.13 -0.17 -16.63
N THR A 70 5.46 -1.10 -15.92
CA THR A 70 6.09 -2.31 -15.39
C THR A 70 6.60 -3.21 -16.51
N LEU A 71 5.83 -3.39 -17.57
CA LEU A 71 6.25 -4.16 -18.76
C LEU A 71 7.51 -3.54 -19.39
N ILE A 72 7.56 -2.22 -19.55
CA ILE A 72 8.76 -1.52 -20.08
C ILE A 72 9.97 -1.76 -19.16
N ILE A 73 9.78 -1.70 -17.83
CA ILE A 73 10.83 -1.99 -16.84
C ILE A 73 11.29 -3.47 -16.98
N PHE A 74 10.36 -4.40 -17.12
CA PHE A 74 10.65 -5.82 -17.29
C PHE A 74 11.43 -6.09 -18.57
N LEU A 75 11.00 -5.55 -19.71
CA LEU A 75 11.72 -5.67 -20.97
C LEU A 75 13.14 -5.07 -20.88
N LYS A 76 13.30 -3.97 -20.13
CA LYS A 76 14.60 -3.36 -19.89
C LYS A 76 15.53 -4.23 -19.02
N SER A 77 14.99 -5.14 -18.22
CA SER A 77 15.78 -6.03 -17.36
C SER A 77 16.71 -6.98 -18.16
N PHE A 78 16.41 -7.22 -19.43
CA PHE A 78 17.25 -8.03 -20.32
C PHE A 78 18.50 -7.29 -20.82
N SER A 79 18.58 -5.97 -20.61
CA SER A 79 19.77 -5.17 -20.97
C SER A 79 20.96 -5.53 -20.06
N SER A 80 22.16 -5.49 -20.62
CA SER A 80 23.43 -5.65 -19.88
C SER A 80 23.70 -4.53 -18.88
N SER A 81 23.03 -3.38 -19.03
CA SER A 81 23.15 -2.24 -18.11
C SER A 81 22.39 -2.43 -16.78
N VAL A 82 21.60 -3.49 -16.64
CA VAL A 82 20.83 -3.78 -15.43
C VAL A 82 21.54 -4.85 -14.61
N THR A 83 21.85 -4.53 -13.34
CA THR A 83 22.60 -5.42 -12.45
C THR A 83 21.76 -6.62 -11.98
N PRO A 84 22.39 -7.74 -11.56
CA PRO A 84 21.65 -8.89 -11.04
C PRO A 84 20.72 -8.59 -9.87
N PRO A 85 21.07 -7.74 -8.87
CA PRO A 85 20.14 -7.33 -7.83
C PRO A 85 18.92 -6.57 -8.39
N GLN A 86 19.13 -5.65 -9.34
CA GLN A 86 18.03 -4.92 -9.98
C GLN A 86 17.10 -5.86 -10.75
N LYS A 87 17.63 -6.85 -11.48
CA LYS A 87 16.83 -7.89 -12.18
C LYS A 87 15.94 -8.65 -11.21
N ARG A 88 16.47 -9.02 -10.04
CA ARG A 88 15.69 -9.72 -9.01
C ARG A 88 14.54 -8.85 -8.50
N ILE A 89 14.78 -7.56 -8.22
CA ILE A 89 13.73 -6.61 -7.80
C ILE A 89 12.67 -6.48 -8.89
N ILE A 90 13.08 -6.35 -10.16
CA ILE A 90 12.15 -6.22 -11.30
C ILE A 90 11.28 -7.48 -11.43
N ASN A 91 11.82 -8.66 -11.23
CA ASN A 91 11.02 -9.90 -11.27
C ASN A 91 9.96 -9.92 -10.16
N TYR A 92 10.33 -9.56 -8.92
CA TYR A 92 9.35 -9.44 -7.83
C TYR A 92 8.32 -8.34 -8.10
N LEU A 93 8.76 -7.19 -8.62
CA LEU A 93 7.85 -6.10 -9.01
C LEU A 93 6.83 -6.58 -10.05
N THR A 94 7.30 -7.25 -11.09
CA THR A 94 6.45 -7.80 -12.15
C THR A 94 5.44 -8.80 -11.58
N PHE A 95 5.91 -9.69 -10.69
CA PHE A 95 5.01 -10.62 -9.98
C PHE A 95 3.91 -9.88 -9.21
N PHE A 96 4.27 -8.89 -8.38
CA PHE A 96 3.28 -8.15 -7.58
C PHE A 96 2.29 -7.38 -8.45
N VAL A 97 2.73 -6.76 -9.56
CA VAL A 97 1.84 -6.01 -10.46
C VAL A 97 0.89 -6.94 -11.23
N LEU A 98 1.38 -8.09 -11.71
CA LEU A 98 0.52 -9.07 -12.37
C LEU A 98 -0.48 -9.70 -11.39
N PHE A 99 -0.04 -9.98 -10.16
CA PHE A 99 -0.92 -10.52 -9.14
C PHE A 99 -1.98 -9.51 -8.69
N GLU A 100 -1.61 -8.20 -8.62
CA GLU A 100 -2.55 -7.11 -8.37
C GLU A 100 -3.63 -7.03 -9.45
N ALA A 101 -3.23 -7.08 -10.72
CA ALA A 101 -4.17 -7.08 -11.84
C ALA A 101 -5.08 -8.32 -11.83
N LEU A 102 -4.52 -9.49 -11.46
CA LEU A 102 -5.30 -10.73 -11.34
C LEU A 102 -6.34 -10.64 -10.22
N ILE A 103 -5.96 -10.18 -9.02
CA ILE A 103 -6.91 -10.01 -7.92
C ILE A 103 -8.00 -9.02 -8.31
N GLY A 104 -7.63 -7.87 -8.92
CA GLY A 104 -8.60 -6.89 -9.40
C GLY A 104 -9.56 -7.46 -10.44
N ALA A 105 -9.05 -8.25 -11.41
CA ALA A 105 -9.87 -8.93 -12.39
C ALA A 105 -10.86 -9.92 -11.73
N VAL A 106 -10.39 -10.72 -10.77
CA VAL A 106 -11.22 -11.68 -10.03
C VAL A 106 -12.34 -10.95 -9.27
N ILE A 107 -12.00 -9.86 -8.56
CA ILE A 107 -12.99 -9.05 -7.81
C ILE A 107 -14.12 -8.56 -8.74
N VAL A 108 -13.78 -8.09 -9.95
CA VAL A 108 -14.76 -7.60 -10.93
C VAL A 108 -15.55 -8.74 -11.56
N LEU A 109 -14.88 -9.78 -12.09
CA LEU A 109 -15.51 -10.87 -12.81
C LEU A 109 -16.47 -11.70 -11.95
N TYR A 110 -16.22 -11.79 -10.65
CA TYR A 110 -17.10 -12.47 -9.68
C TYR A 110 -18.04 -11.49 -8.96
N GLU A 111 -18.09 -10.23 -9.39
CA GLU A 111 -18.98 -9.20 -8.83
C GLU A 111 -18.81 -9.01 -7.30
N TRP A 112 -17.56 -9.16 -6.79
CA TRP A 112 -17.24 -8.89 -5.40
C TRP A 112 -17.03 -7.39 -5.14
N VAL A 113 -17.95 -6.58 -5.67
CA VAL A 113 -17.92 -5.10 -5.70
C VAL A 113 -19.20 -4.51 -5.11
N GLY A 114 -19.35 -3.20 -5.11
CA GLY A 114 -20.55 -2.50 -4.63
C GLY A 114 -20.90 -2.87 -3.18
N MET A 115 -22.13 -3.33 -2.94
CA MET A 115 -22.65 -3.73 -1.62
C MET A 115 -22.55 -5.25 -1.34
N ASN A 116 -21.76 -5.99 -2.12
CA ASN A 116 -21.55 -7.42 -1.90
C ASN A 116 -20.85 -7.68 -0.56
N SER A 117 -21.43 -8.47 0.35
CA SER A 117 -20.87 -8.82 1.66
C SER A 117 -20.38 -10.27 1.76
N SER A 118 -20.12 -10.91 0.62
CA SER A 118 -19.72 -12.33 0.55
C SER A 118 -18.34 -12.58 1.19
N THR A 119 -18.16 -13.77 1.76
CA THR A 119 -16.90 -14.20 2.35
C THR A 119 -15.70 -14.09 1.37
N PRO A 120 -15.83 -14.46 0.07
CA PRO A 120 -14.72 -14.25 -0.88
C PRO A 120 -14.28 -12.80 -1.00
N ARG A 121 -15.19 -11.81 -0.99
CA ARG A 121 -14.85 -10.39 -1.00
C ARG A 121 -14.10 -9.98 0.26
N ILE A 122 -14.54 -10.48 1.43
CA ILE A 122 -13.89 -10.21 2.71
C ILE A 122 -12.43 -10.68 2.71
N ALA A 123 -12.10 -11.72 1.96
CA ALA A 123 -10.73 -12.21 1.80
C ALA A 123 -9.96 -11.49 0.68
N ALA A 124 -10.61 -11.23 -0.47
CA ALA A 124 -9.96 -10.67 -1.64
C ALA A 124 -9.53 -9.20 -1.45
N VAL A 125 -10.35 -8.37 -0.78
CA VAL A 125 -10.05 -6.95 -0.58
C VAL A 125 -8.80 -6.73 0.31
N PRO A 126 -8.64 -7.40 1.46
CA PRO A 126 -7.39 -7.33 2.22
C PRO A 126 -6.19 -7.89 1.47
N LEU A 127 -6.36 -8.98 0.72
CA LEU A 127 -5.28 -9.55 -0.09
C LEU A 127 -4.81 -8.58 -1.17
N HIS A 128 -5.72 -7.88 -1.84
CA HIS A 128 -5.43 -6.82 -2.81
C HIS A 128 -4.59 -5.71 -2.18
N LEU A 129 -5.00 -5.19 -1.01
CA LEU A 129 -4.25 -4.15 -0.30
C LEU A 129 -2.88 -4.63 0.20
N VAL A 130 -2.78 -5.85 0.74
CA VAL A 130 -1.50 -6.41 1.19
C VAL A 130 -0.52 -6.58 0.02
N ASN A 131 -1.01 -7.04 -1.15
CA ASN A 131 -0.20 -7.12 -2.36
C ASN A 131 0.31 -5.74 -2.80
N THR A 132 -0.50 -4.70 -2.64
CA THR A 132 -0.13 -3.31 -2.92
C THR A 132 1.08 -2.84 -2.10
N PHE A 133 1.22 -3.24 -0.82
CA PHE A 133 2.42 -2.94 -0.04
C PHE A 133 3.67 -3.58 -0.65
N GLY A 134 3.56 -4.81 -1.15
CA GLY A 134 4.67 -5.48 -1.87
C GLY A 134 5.06 -4.73 -3.14
N LEU A 135 4.08 -4.32 -3.94
CA LEU A 135 4.25 -3.54 -5.15
C LEU A 135 4.94 -2.19 -4.86
N LEU A 136 4.44 -1.42 -3.88
CA LEU A 136 5.05 -0.16 -3.45
C LEU A 136 6.48 -0.35 -2.98
N ALA A 137 6.75 -1.41 -2.18
CA ALA A 137 8.09 -1.74 -1.71
C ALA A 137 9.04 -1.97 -2.88
N MET A 138 8.65 -2.77 -3.87
CA MET A 138 9.51 -3.07 -5.01
C MET A 138 9.81 -1.84 -5.86
N TYR A 139 8.81 -0.96 -6.10
CA TYR A 139 9.05 0.30 -6.79
C TYR A 139 9.98 1.24 -6.00
N ALA A 140 9.76 1.36 -4.68
CA ALA A 140 10.57 2.20 -3.80
C ALA A 140 12.02 1.72 -3.75
N ILE A 141 12.25 0.41 -3.61
CA ILE A 141 13.58 -0.21 -3.61
C ILE A 141 14.24 -0.03 -4.98
N LEU A 142 13.54 -0.34 -6.08
CA LEU A 142 14.08 -0.20 -7.44
C LEU A 142 14.48 1.24 -7.73
N PHE A 143 13.69 2.22 -7.33
CA PHE A 143 13.99 3.63 -7.45
C PHE A 143 15.29 4.01 -6.71
N LYS A 144 15.43 3.60 -5.45
CA LYS A 144 16.63 3.90 -4.63
C LYS A 144 17.89 3.22 -5.18
N VAL A 145 17.82 1.92 -5.49
CA VAL A 145 18.95 1.14 -6.02
C VAL A 145 19.34 1.57 -7.44
N SER A 146 18.39 2.08 -8.24
CA SER A 146 18.70 2.65 -9.55
C SER A 146 19.41 4.00 -9.48
N LYS A 147 19.27 4.72 -8.35
CA LYS A 147 19.96 5.98 -8.08
C LYS A 147 21.30 5.74 -7.39
N ASN A 148 21.37 4.78 -6.49
CA ASN A 148 22.51 4.47 -5.64
C ASN A 148 22.84 2.95 -5.77
N PRO A 149 23.62 2.56 -6.81
CA PRO A 149 23.90 1.15 -7.07
C PRO A 149 24.72 0.42 -6.00
N GLU A 150 25.36 1.19 -5.09
CA GLU A 150 26.17 0.70 -3.97
C GLU A 150 25.32 0.09 -2.84
N ILE A 151 24.00 0.30 -2.83
CA ILE A 151 23.11 -0.24 -1.80
C ILE A 151 23.09 -1.77 -1.84
N GLN A 152 23.50 -2.42 -0.76
CA GLN A 152 23.41 -3.86 -0.54
C GLN A 152 22.10 -4.17 0.19
N ILE A 153 21.09 -4.68 -0.52
CA ILE A 153 19.76 -4.95 0.05
C ILE A 153 19.82 -6.02 1.14
N SER A 154 20.71 -7.02 1.01
CA SER A 154 20.92 -8.08 2.00
C SER A 154 21.16 -7.52 3.41
N ASP A 155 21.95 -6.44 3.51
CA ASP A 155 22.35 -5.84 4.78
C ASP A 155 21.22 -5.05 5.45
N CYS A 156 20.17 -4.76 4.67
CA CYS A 156 19.01 -3.99 5.12
C CYS A 156 17.90 -4.87 5.70
N ILE A 157 17.85 -6.16 5.33
CA ILE A 157 16.79 -7.11 5.71
C ILE A 157 17.14 -7.79 7.04
N ASP A 158 17.13 -7.04 8.12
CA ASP A 158 17.32 -7.54 9.48
C ASP A 158 16.00 -8.03 10.11
N ARG A 159 16.09 -8.55 11.35
CA ARG A 159 14.93 -9.02 12.11
C ARG A 159 13.87 -7.91 12.27
N ASN A 160 14.30 -6.70 12.52
CA ASN A 160 13.40 -5.58 12.77
C ASN A 160 12.67 -5.15 11.50
N PHE A 161 13.35 -5.20 10.34
CA PHE A 161 12.68 -4.98 9.06
C PHE A 161 11.57 -6.00 8.82
N LYS A 162 11.80 -7.29 9.13
CA LYS A 162 10.78 -8.35 8.99
C LYS A 162 9.61 -8.12 9.93
N ILE A 163 9.87 -7.72 11.19
CA ILE A 163 8.81 -7.40 12.17
C ILE A 163 7.99 -6.19 11.68
N ALA A 164 8.65 -5.10 11.27
CA ALA A 164 7.97 -3.94 10.73
C ALA A 164 7.08 -4.31 9.53
N THR A 165 7.62 -5.07 8.58
CA THR A 165 6.86 -5.54 7.41
C THR A 165 5.61 -6.33 7.83
N GLY A 166 5.74 -7.25 8.79
CA GLY A 166 4.60 -7.99 9.34
C GLY A 166 3.55 -7.07 9.99
N LEU A 167 3.98 -6.06 10.74
CA LEU A 167 3.09 -5.09 11.37
C LEU A 167 2.40 -4.17 10.34
N PHE A 168 3.10 -3.74 9.27
CA PHE A 168 2.48 -3.00 8.16
C PHE A 168 1.43 -3.84 7.45
N ILE A 169 1.73 -5.11 7.16
CA ILE A 169 0.78 -6.06 6.56
C ILE A 169 -0.45 -6.22 7.45
N LEU A 170 -0.25 -6.42 8.76
CA LEU A 170 -1.34 -6.58 9.72
C LEU A 170 -2.20 -5.32 9.81
N ALA A 171 -1.58 -4.13 9.93
CA ALA A 171 -2.30 -2.86 9.98
C ALA A 171 -3.05 -2.58 8.68
N GLY A 172 -2.45 -2.88 7.52
CA GLY A 172 -3.10 -2.73 6.22
C GLY A 172 -4.27 -3.71 6.02
N ALA A 173 -4.08 -4.99 6.34
CA ALA A 173 -5.14 -6.01 6.23
C ALA A 173 -6.34 -5.65 7.12
N THR A 174 -6.10 -5.33 8.39
CA THR A 174 -7.16 -4.93 9.33
C THR A 174 -7.80 -3.60 8.91
N GLY A 175 -7.02 -2.64 8.40
CA GLY A 175 -7.54 -1.36 7.88
C GLY A 175 -8.45 -1.54 6.67
N SER A 176 -8.13 -2.48 5.77
CA SER A 176 -8.99 -2.77 4.63
C SER A 176 -10.30 -3.45 5.04
N ILE A 177 -10.27 -4.31 6.06
CA ILE A 177 -11.47 -4.93 6.66
C ILE A 177 -12.34 -3.86 7.30
N THR A 178 -11.76 -2.97 8.11
CA THR A 178 -12.47 -1.84 8.73
C THR A 178 -13.13 -0.96 7.68
N ALA A 179 -12.38 -0.56 6.66
CA ALA A 179 -12.89 0.28 5.60
C ALA A 179 -13.97 -0.41 4.72
N LEU A 180 -13.95 -1.73 4.63
CA LEU A 180 -15.02 -2.50 3.99
C LEU A 180 -16.26 -2.55 4.89
N ALA A 181 -16.07 -2.75 6.20
CA ALA A 181 -17.16 -2.72 7.18
C ALA A 181 -17.89 -1.38 7.19
N ASP A 182 -17.15 -0.28 7.16
CA ASP A 182 -17.71 1.08 7.16
C ASP A 182 -18.57 1.38 5.93
N VAL A 183 -18.25 0.79 4.77
CA VAL A 183 -19.06 0.93 3.55
C VAL A 183 -20.30 0.03 3.59
N LEU A 184 -20.18 -1.20 4.08
CA LEU A 184 -21.26 -2.19 4.07
C LEU A 184 -22.23 -2.02 5.25
N PHE A 185 -21.73 -1.57 6.38
CA PHE A 185 -22.45 -1.45 7.66
C PHE A 185 -22.12 -0.08 8.30
N PRO A 186 -22.54 1.04 7.68
CA PRO A 186 -22.27 2.37 8.23
C PRO A 186 -23.00 2.57 9.55
N SER A 187 -22.30 3.09 10.54
CA SER A 187 -22.89 3.44 11.83
C SER A 187 -23.50 4.85 11.79
N GLU A 188 -24.58 5.09 12.56
CA GLU A 188 -25.25 6.39 12.60
C GLU A 188 -24.41 7.48 13.29
N SER A 189 -23.57 7.08 14.25
CA SER A 189 -22.69 7.99 15.00
C SER A 189 -21.45 7.25 15.52
N PHE A 190 -20.46 8.01 15.97
CA PHE A 190 -19.28 7.46 16.64
C PHE A 190 -19.63 6.54 17.83
N ILE A 191 -20.59 6.97 18.68
CA ILE A 191 -20.97 6.20 19.87
C ILE A 191 -21.69 4.91 19.48
N SER A 192 -22.63 4.97 18.52
CA SER A 192 -23.31 3.76 18.04
C SER A 192 -22.31 2.79 17.40
N GLY A 193 -21.37 3.29 16.60
CA GLY A 193 -20.32 2.47 16.00
C GLY A 193 -19.46 1.76 17.04
N LEU A 194 -19.08 2.45 18.11
CA LEU A 194 -18.31 1.86 19.20
C LEU A 194 -19.10 0.75 19.93
N ILE A 195 -20.41 0.96 20.15
CA ILE A 195 -21.29 -0.07 20.76
C ILE A 195 -21.40 -1.28 19.83
N GLU A 196 -21.64 -1.05 18.53
CA GLU A 196 -21.77 -2.11 17.52
C GLU A 196 -20.51 -2.97 17.41
N ASP A 197 -19.31 -2.38 17.56
CA ASP A 197 -18.04 -3.10 17.50
C ASP A 197 -17.91 -4.18 18.59
N PHE A 198 -18.58 -3.99 19.75
CA PHE A 198 -18.57 -4.92 20.87
C PHE A 198 -19.86 -5.73 21.01
N ASP A 199 -20.88 -5.46 20.21
CA ASP A 199 -22.14 -6.22 20.25
C ASP A 199 -21.97 -7.55 19.52
N SER A 200 -22.24 -8.64 20.25
CA SER A 200 -22.17 -10.01 19.70
C SER A 200 -23.19 -10.28 18.58
N THR A 201 -24.24 -9.47 18.48
CA THR A 201 -25.28 -9.57 17.43
C THR A 201 -24.90 -8.82 16.15
N SER A 202 -23.93 -7.93 16.22
CA SER A 202 -23.42 -7.21 15.04
C SER A 202 -22.74 -8.14 14.03
N ALA A 203 -22.73 -7.70 12.75
CA ALA A 203 -22.03 -8.41 11.69
C ALA A 203 -20.55 -8.64 12.04
N LEU A 204 -19.98 -9.77 11.60
CA LEU A 204 -18.57 -10.10 11.88
C LEU A 204 -17.62 -8.98 11.46
N LEU A 205 -17.83 -8.37 10.28
CA LEU A 205 -17.01 -7.27 9.80
C LEU A 205 -17.04 -6.06 10.73
N THR A 206 -18.20 -5.69 11.25
CA THR A 206 -18.37 -4.60 12.22
C THR A 206 -17.53 -4.86 13.47
N ARG A 207 -17.64 -6.06 14.04
CA ARG A 207 -16.85 -6.46 15.22
C ARG A 207 -15.34 -6.50 14.95
N LEU A 208 -14.91 -6.73 13.73
CA LEU A 208 -13.49 -6.73 13.34
C LEU A 208 -12.90 -5.32 13.21
N ARG A 209 -13.71 -4.24 13.17
CA ARG A 209 -13.22 -2.86 13.07
C ARG A 209 -12.19 -2.51 14.16
N ILE A 210 -12.40 -3.01 15.40
CA ILE A 210 -11.49 -2.76 16.52
C ILE A 210 -10.07 -3.30 16.30
N THR A 211 -9.89 -4.27 15.40
CA THR A 211 -8.57 -4.87 15.15
C THR A 211 -7.60 -3.89 14.49
N HIS A 212 -8.10 -2.93 13.70
CA HIS A 212 -7.25 -1.94 13.05
C HIS A 212 -6.59 -0.94 14.01
N PRO A 213 -7.30 -0.25 14.92
CA PRO A 213 -6.65 0.62 15.90
C PRO A 213 -5.66 -0.14 16.79
N LEU A 214 -5.89 -1.41 17.12
CA LEU A 214 -4.94 -2.22 17.87
C LEU A 214 -3.67 -2.50 17.05
N ALA A 215 -3.81 -2.97 15.80
CA ALA A 215 -2.68 -3.25 14.92
C ALA A 215 -1.86 -1.99 14.59
N SER A 216 -2.54 -0.86 14.31
CA SER A 216 -1.88 0.42 14.02
C SER A 216 -1.18 1.01 15.25
N THR A 217 -1.70 0.80 16.46
CA THR A 217 -1.02 1.19 17.70
C THR A 217 0.26 0.39 17.89
N LEU A 218 0.24 -0.94 17.70
CA LEU A 218 1.43 -1.79 17.77
C LEU A 218 2.48 -1.37 16.74
N LEU A 219 2.07 -1.12 15.49
CA LEU A 219 2.95 -0.60 14.45
C LEU A 219 3.57 0.75 14.85
N SER A 220 2.75 1.67 15.37
CA SER A 220 3.20 3.00 15.79
C SER A 220 4.27 2.92 16.89
N ILE A 221 4.03 2.16 17.95
CA ILE A 221 4.98 1.95 19.05
C ILE A 221 6.30 1.35 18.50
N PHE A 222 6.20 0.35 17.63
CA PHE A 222 7.35 -0.28 17.02
C PHE A 222 8.17 0.71 16.18
N LEU A 223 7.52 1.51 15.32
CA LEU A 223 8.19 2.48 14.46
C LEU A 223 8.84 3.63 15.26
N PHE A 224 8.26 4.06 16.38
CA PHE A 224 8.92 5.01 17.30
C PHE A 224 10.20 4.41 17.90
N SER A 225 10.17 3.15 18.32
CA SER A 225 11.35 2.42 18.81
C SER A 225 12.42 2.30 17.72
N GLU A 226 12.03 1.87 16.53
CA GLU A 226 12.93 1.76 15.36
C GLU A 226 13.55 3.10 14.96
N SER A 227 12.74 4.17 14.98
CA SER A 227 13.21 5.52 14.72
C SER A 227 14.35 5.93 15.67
N ASN A 228 14.22 5.61 16.96
CA ASN A 228 15.26 5.86 17.95
C ASN A 228 16.48 4.96 17.72
N ARG A 229 16.28 3.69 17.35
CA ARG A 229 17.36 2.75 16.99
C ARG A 229 18.16 3.25 15.79
N PHE A 230 17.51 3.67 14.71
CA PHE A 230 18.16 4.21 13.51
C PHE A 230 19.04 5.42 13.84
N LYS A 231 18.53 6.33 14.66
CA LYS A 231 19.32 7.50 15.12
C LYS A 231 20.52 7.09 15.95
N LYS A 232 20.32 6.18 16.94
CA LYS A 232 21.37 5.79 17.91
C LYS A 232 22.45 4.90 17.27
N GLN A 233 22.04 3.94 16.45
CA GLN A 233 22.94 2.90 15.93
C GLN A 233 23.59 3.29 14.60
N TYR A 234 22.89 4.02 13.74
CA TYR A 234 23.33 4.35 12.38
C TYR A 234 23.48 5.85 12.11
N GLY A 235 23.13 6.72 13.06
CA GLY A 235 23.13 8.17 12.86
C GLY A 235 22.10 8.67 11.86
N ILE A 236 21.11 7.82 11.46
CA ILE A 236 20.11 8.15 10.46
C ILE A 236 19.03 9.04 11.07
N LYS A 237 18.75 10.18 10.43
CA LYS A 237 17.65 11.06 10.82
C LYS A 237 16.32 10.43 10.41
N THR A 238 15.38 10.36 11.35
CA THR A 238 14.09 9.67 11.19
C THR A 238 12.91 10.52 11.67
N PHE A 239 13.07 11.83 11.62
CA PHE A 239 12.01 12.78 12.00
C PHE A 239 10.73 12.55 11.16
N GLU A 240 10.90 12.26 9.87
CA GLU A 240 9.82 12.01 8.92
C GLU A 240 8.96 10.81 9.34
N ILE A 241 9.56 9.72 9.83
CA ILE A 241 8.81 8.55 10.32
C ILE A 241 7.92 8.97 11.50
N LYS A 242 8.46 9.72 12.47
CA LYS A 242 7.70 10.15 13.64
C LYS A 242 6.54 11.06 13.27
N VAL A 243 6.78 12.01 12.37
CA VAL A 243 5.71 12.90 11.85
C VAL A 243 4.62 12.11 11.16
N LEU A 244 4.98 11.18 10.25
CA LEU A 244 4.00 10.38 9.52
C LEU A 244 3.21 9.44 10.43
N VAL A 245 3.83 8.90 11.49
CA VAL A 245 3.11 8.09 12.50
C VAL A 245 2.09 8.96 13.23
N ILE A 246 2.48 10.15 13.71
CA ILE A 246 1.57 11.06 14.43
C ILE A 246 0.43 11.51 13.51
N LEU A 247 0.74 11.88 12.27
CA LEU A 247 -0.28 12.24 11.27
C LEU A 247 -1.22 11.08 10.97
N GLY A 248 -0.68 9.87 10.78
CA GLY A 248 -1.49 8.68 10.51
C GLY A 248 -2.47 8.38 11.64
N VAL A 249 -1.99 8.36 12.90
CA VAL A 249 -2.85 8.16 14.07
C VAL A 249 -3.88 9.29 14.20
N GLY A 250 -3.44 10.55 14.08
CA GLY A 250 -4.34 11.71 14.18
C GLY A 250 -5.43 11.71 13.12
N LEU A 251 -5.08 11.41 11.85
CA LEU A 251 -6.05 11.30 10.75
C LEU A 251 -7.02 10.14 10.96
N GLY A 252 -6.55 9.00 11.46
CA GLY A 252 -7.42 7.86 11.80
C GLY A 252 -8.45 8.22 12.87
N VAL A 253 -8.01 8.86 13.96
CA VAL A 253 -8.91 9.35 15.02
C VAL A 253 -9.90 10.38 14.48
N LEU A 254 -9.44 11.37 13.73
CA LEU A 254 -10.31 12.39 13.12
C LEU A 254 -11.34 11.77 12.17
N ASN A 255 -10.93 10.74 11.39
CA ASN A 255 -11.83 10.06 10.47
C ASN A 255 -12.98 9.35 11.21
N VAL A 256 -12.66 8.65 12.31
CA VAL A 256 -13.69 7.99 13.14
C VAL A 256 -14.59 9.03 13.81
N LEU A 257 -14.03 10.10 14.39
CA LEU A 257 -14.80 11.17 15.03
C LEU A 257 -15.71 11.94 14.04
N SER A 258 -15.33 12.00 12.76
CA SER A 258 -16.13 12.64 11.70
C SER A 258 -17.15 11.70 11.04
N ASN A 259 -17.41 10.55 11.64
CA ASN A 259 -18.31 9.51 11.13
C ASN A 259 -17.91 9.05 9.72
N ILE A 260 -16.62 8.76 9.56
CA ILE A 260 -16.00 8.19 8.36
C ILE A 260 -16.15 9.10 7.12
N ASN A 261 -15.30 10.11 7.07
CA ASN A 261 -15.23 11.02 5.93
C ASN A 261 -14.35 10.44 4.81
N ILE A 262 -14.85 10.41 3.58
CA ILE A 262 -14.13 9.85 2.42
C ILE A 262 -12.76 10.52 2.22
N LEU A 263 -12.69 11.85 2.30
CA LEU A 263 -11.44 12.58 2.10
C LEU A 263 -10.41 12.25 3.19
N LEU A 264 -10.84 12.19 4.46
CA LEU A 264 -9.97 11.80 5.58
C LEU A 264 -9.50 10.35 5.43
N SER A 265 -10.36 9.44 4.98
CA SER A 265 -9.98 8.04 4.69
C SER A 265 -8.89 7.95 3.62
N ILE A 266 -9.00 8.72 2.54
CA ILE A 266 -8.01 8.74 1.45
C ILE A 266 -6.69 9.35 1.93
N ILE A 267 -6.71 10.46 2.67
CA ILE A 267 -5.50 11.10 3.19
C ILE A 267 -4.82 10.21 4.24
N HIS A 268 -5.60 9.50 5.08
CA HIS A 268 -5.08 8.53 6.03
C HIS A 268 -4.36 7.37 5.32
N LEU A 269 -4.96 6.79 4.28
CA LEU A 269 -4.36 5.75 3.46
C LEU A 269 -3.06 6.23 2.80
N LEU A 270 -3.09 7.42 2.17
CA LEU A 270 -1.89 8.02 1.56
C LEU A 270 -0.77 8.23 2.59
N THR A 271 -1.12 8.64 3.81
CA THR A 271 -0.14 8.80 4.91
C THR A 271 0.49 7.45 5.29
N ALA A 272 -0.29 6.36 5.30
CA ALA A 272 0.23 5.02 5.55
C ALA A 272 1.17 4.53 4.42
N ASP A 273 0.85 4.79 3.15
CA ASP A 273 1.71 4.48 2.00
C ASP A 273 3.03 5.26 2.06
N LEU A 274 2.96 6.56 2.37
CA LEU A 274 4.15 7.40 2.54
C LEU A 274 5.01 6.95 3.73
N LEU A 275 4.38 6.53 4.83
CA LEU A 275 5.08 5.98 5.99
C LEU A 275 5.82 4.69 5.62
N TRP A 276 5.18 3.79 4.87
CA TRP A 276 5.80 2.56 4.38
C TRP A 276 7.00 2.83 3.46
N ILE A 277 6.84 3.70 2.46
CA ILE A 277 7.91 4.10 1.54
C ILE A 277 9.07 4.76 2.32
N THR A 278 8.76 5.65 3.26
CA THR A 278 9.77 6.33 4.09
C THR A 278 10.53 5.34 4.94
N TYR A 279 9.85 4.38 5.57
CA TYR A 279 10.49 3.33 6.35
C TYR A 279 11.45 2.48 5.50
N ILE A 280 11.03 2.09 4.29
CA ILE A 280 11.91 1.39 3.32
C ILE A 280 13.14 2.24 3.01
N TYR A 281 12.97 3.53 2.72
CA TYR A 281 14.09 4.41 2.40
C TYR A 281 15.09 4.53 3.55
N LYS A 282 14.61 4.72 4.79
CA LYS A 282 15.49 4.76 5.97
C LYS A 282 16.18 3.42 6.23
N THR A 283 15.50 2.32 5.93
CA THR A 283 16.10 0.98 6.01
C THR A 283 17.24 0.81 5.00
N LEU A 284 17.07 1.26 3.77
CA LEU A 284 18.10 1.20 2.74
C LEU A 284 19.30 2.11 3.03
N GLU A 285 19.11 3.22 3.76
CA GLU A 285 20.19 4.10 4.20
C GLU A 285 21.17 3.40 5.17
N LYS A 286 20.78 2.29 5.83
CA LYS A 286 21.69 1.52 6.69
C LYS A 286 22.90 1.00 5.90
N SER A 287 22.67 0.48 4.68
CA SER A 287 23.72 -0.10 3.86
C SER A 287 24.83 0.92 3.54
N THR A 288 24.44 2.16 3.21
CA THR A 288 25.43 3.21 2.90
C THR A 288 26.16 3.69 4.15
N LYS A 289 25.49 3.71 5.32
CA LYS A 289 26.11 4.12 6.58
C LYS A 289 27.08 3.08 7.14
N VAL A 290 26.83 1.79 6.95
CA VAL A 290 27.76 0.72 7.34
C VAL A 290 29.05 0.80 6.53
N LEU A 291 29.00 1.18 5.26
CA LEU A 291 30.19 1.36 4.41
C LEU A 291 31.03 2.59 4.79
N GLU A 292 30.44 3.60 5.46
CA GLU A 292 31.14 4.80 5.93
C GLU A 292 31.87 4.61 7.28
N ILE A 293 31.59 3.51 8.02
CA ILE A 293 32.30 3.22 9.27
C ILE A 293 33.67 2.64 8.91
N PRO A 294 34.82 3.34 9.23
CA PRO A 294 36.11 2.77 8.97
C PRO A 294 36.28 1.45 9.73
N ASN A 295 36.78 0.44 9.05
CA ASN A 295 37.18 -0.84 9.67
C ASN A 295 38.37 -0.59 10.59
N ASN A 296 38.12 -0.06 11.78
CA ASN A 296 39.18 0.15 12.83
C ASN A 296 39.54 -1.17 13.53
N SER A 297 39.55 -2.29 12.82
CA SER A 297 39.99 -3.59 13.32
C SER A 297 41.32 -4.02 12.68
N SER A 298 42.28 -3.08 12.56
CA SER A 298 43.68 -3.43 12.24
C SER A 298 44.61 -2.56 13.07
N ILE A 299 44.55 -2.70 14.39
CA ILE A 299 45.63 -2.41 15.34
C ILE A 299 45.38 -3.34 16.52
N ASP A 300 45.98 -4.55 16.46
CA ASP A 300 46.90 -5.12 17.46
C ASP A 300 47.28 -6.54 17.03
#